data_3c8274d699801f505a14c7d8fc7ad46a
#
_entry.id   3c8274d699801f505a14c7d8fc7ad46a
#
_cell.length_a   1.000
_cell.length_b   1.000
_cell.length_c   1.000
_cell.angle_alpha   90.00
_cell.angle_beta   90.00
_cell.angle_gamma   90.00
#
_symmetry.space_group_name_H-M   'P 1'
#
loop_
_entity.id
_entity.type
_entity.pdbx_description
1 polymer ?
#
loop_
_entity_poly.entity_id
_entity_poly.type
_entity_poly.pdbx_seq_one_letter_code
_entity_poly.pdbx_strand_id
1 'polypeptide(L)'
;MATTVKSEKHAQARKAVERLHSEARSAAEFMKGITVLLNEQMLKYNWVGFYMLESGANPPVLVLGHYQGAMTPHTRISLHQGICGAAASSGKTVIVDDVSKDSRYLACSLETKSEIVVPIFVRGEVAGELDIDSHFPAAFASEDRELVEYCARVVGNRLESETGHN
;
A
#
# COMPACT_ATOMS: atom_id res chain seq x y z
N MET A 1 -13.93 17.54 -17.59
CA MET A 1 -13.43 16.44 -18.42
C MET A 1 -12.27 15.67 -17.79
N ALA A 2 -11.28 16.31 -17.20
CA ALA A 2 -10.18 15.61 -16.53
C ALA A 2 -10.64 14.70 -15.36
N THR A 3 -11.66 15.10 -14.65
CA THR A 3 -12.23 14.36 -13.52
C THR A 3 -12.88 13.04 -13.96
N THR A 4 -13.53 13.02 -15.13
CA THR A 4 -14.23 11.83 -15.63
C THR A 4 -13.25 10.72 -16.03
N VAL A 5 -12.17 11.07 -16.73
CA VAL A 5 -11.14 10.10 -17.17
C VAL A 5 -10.41 9.50 -15.97
N LYS A 6 -10.09 10.32 -14.97
CA LYS A 6 -9.44 9.86 -13.74
C LYS A 6 -10.34 8.89 -12.98
N SER A 7 -11.63 9.22 -12.86
CA SER A 7 -12.63 8.38 -12.20
C SER A 7 -12.80 7.02 -12.91
N GLU A 8 -12.78 7.01 -14.25
CA GLU A 8 -12.88 5.77 -15.04
C GLU A 8 -11.69 4.84 -14.78
N LYS A 9 -10.47 5.36 -14.76
CA LYS A 9 -9.28 4.55 -14.47
C LYS A 9 -9.33 3.92 -13.09
N HIS A 10 -9.78 4.68 -12.09
CA HIS A 10 -9.95 4.17 -10.72
C HIS A 10 -11.03 3.08 -10.67
N ALA A 11 -12.15 3.28 -11.35
CA ALA A 11 -13.22 2.29 -11.43
C ALA A 11 -12.77 1.02 -12.13
N GLN A 12 -12.00 1.13 -13.22
CA GLN A 12 -11.44 -0.01 -13.94
C GLN A 12 -10.45 -0.79 -13.08
N ALA A 13 -9.57 -0.08 -12.37
CA ALA A 13 -8.60 -0.69 -11.45
C ALA A 13 -9.32 -1.45 -10.34
N ARG A 14 -10.37 -0.85 -9.76
CA ARG A 14 -11.18 -1.50 -8.73
C ARG A 14 -11.83 -2.79 -9.22
N LYS A 15 -12.42 -2.78 -10.41
CA LYS A 15 -12.99 -3.99 -11.03
C LYS A 15 -11.92 -5.06 -11.29
N ALA A 16 -10.73 -4.65 -11.70
CA ALA A 16 -9.62 -5.58 -11.91
C ALA A 16 -9.18 -6.21 -10.59
N VAL A 17 -9.16 -5.45 -9.49
CA VAL A 17 -8.87 -5.98 -8.16
C VAL A 17 -9.93 -6.98 -7.71
N GLU A 18 -11.22 -6.68 -7.95
CA GLU A 18 -12.33 -7.59 -7.64
C GLU A 18 -12.17 -8.93 -8.39
N ARG A 19 -11.83 -8.87 -9.67
CA ARG A 19 -11.59 -10.07 -10.48
C ARG A 19 -10.39 -10.85 -9.95
N LEU A 20 -9.30 -10.15 -9.69
CA LEU A 20 -8.09 -10.77 -9.13
C LEU A 20 -8.39 -11.49 -7.82
N HIS A 21 -9.17 -10.86 -6.94
CA HIS A 21 -9.59 -11.44 -5.66
C HIS A 21 -10.36 -12.76 -5.86
N SER A 22 -11.27 -12.80 -6.86
CA SER A 22 -12.04 -14.00 -7.15
C SER A 22 -11.20 -15.13 -7.77
N GLU A 23 -10.12 -14.79 -8.46
CA GLU A 23 -9.27 -15.76 -9.17
C GLU A 23 -8.05 -16.22 -8.35
N ALA A 24 -7.56 -15.39 -7.44
CA ALA A 24 -6.37 -15.70 -6.64
C ALA A 24 -6.61 -16.87 -5.69
N ARG A 25 -5.64 -17.79 -5.63
CA ARG A 25 -5.70 -19.00 -4.81
C ARG A 25 -5.31 -18.78 -3.36
N SER A 26 -4.58 -17.70 -3.09
CA SER A 26 -4.08 -17.37 -1.76
C SER A 26 -3.99 -15.86 -1.57
N ALA A 27 -3.91 -15.42 -0.30
CA ALA A 27 -3.66 -14.01 0.02
C ALA A 27 -2.34 -13.55 -0.58
N ALA A 28 -1.29 -14.38 -0.54
CA ALA A 28 0.01 -14.06 -1.13
C ALA A 28 -0.09 -13.81 -2.63
N GLU A 29 -0.78 -14.68 -3.36
CA GLU A 29 -1.01 -14.52 -4.81
C GLU A 29 -1.81 -13.25 -5.09
N PHE A 30 -2.84 -12.98 -4.29
CA PHE A 30 -3.67 -11.78 -4.41
C PHE A 30 -2.85 -10.51 -4.17
N MET A 31 -2.06 -10.47 -3.11
CA MET A 31 -1.22 -9.31 -2.78
C MET A 31 -0.18 -9.04 -3.88
N LYS A 32 0.47 -10.09 -4.35
CA LYS A 32 1.41 -9.97 -5.47
C LYS A 32 0.72 -9.40 -6.71
N GLY A 33 -0.45 -9.92 -7.04
CA GLY A 33 -1.23 -9.44 -8.18
C GLY A 33 -1.65 -7.98 -8.06
N ILE A 34 -2.00 -7.52 -6.85
CA ILE A 34 -2.34 -6.11 -6.60
C ILE A 34 -1.15 -5.21 -6.91
N THR A 35 0.07 -5.58 -6.49
CA THR A 35 1.25 -4.75 -6.75
C THR A 35 1.48 -4.58 -8.25
N VAL A 36 1.36 -5.65 -9.01
CA VAL A 36 1.51 -5.63 -10.47
C VAL A 36 0.41 -4.80 -11.13
N LEU A 37 -0.83 -5.06 -10.76
CA LEU A 37 -2.01 -4.41 -11.34
C LEU A 37 -2.00 -2.89 -11.13
N LEU A 38 -1.78 -2.45 -9.90
CA LEU A 38 -1.77 -1.02 -9.58
C LEU A 38 -0.58 -0.30 -10.25
N ASN A 39 0.59 -0.93 -10.23
CA ASN A 39 1.78 -0.36 -10.88
C ASN A 39 1.58 -0.20 -12.39
N GLU A 40 0.97 -1.18 -13.05
CA GLU A 40 0.73 -1.16 -14.50
C GLU A 40 -0.43 -0.24 -14.90
N GLN A 41 -1.54 -0.26 -14.18
CA GLN A 41 -2.74 0.47 -14.57
C GLN A 41 -2.76 1.93 -14.13
N MET A 42 -2.09 2.24 -13.03
CA MET A 42 -2.06 3.59 -12.46
C MET A 42 -0.71 4.24 -12.75
N LEU A 43 -0.65 5.08 -13.78
CA LEU A 43 0.61 5.65 -14.30
C LEU A 43 1.45 6.40 -13.26
N LYS A 44 0.81 6.94 -12.22
CA LYS A 44 1.50 7.69 -11.17
C LYS A 44 1.91 6.81 -9.98
N TYR A 45 1.56 5.52 -9.98
CA TYR A 45 1.94 4.59 -8.91
C TYR A 45 3.25 3.90 -9.32
N ASN A 46 4.35 4.61 -9.13
CA ASN A 46 5.67 4.20 -9.62
C ASN A 46 6.30 3.10 -8.79
N TRP A 47 5.93 3.01 -7.51
CA TRP A 47 6.32 1.93 -6.62
C TRP A 47 5.11 1.51 -5.79
N VAL A 48 4.82 0.21 -5.78
CA VAL A 48 3.68 -0.35 -5.03
C VAL A 48 4.19 -1.56 -4.26
N GLY A 49 4.03 -1.54 -2.94
CA GLY A 49 4.50 -2.65 -2.12
C GLY A 49 3.74 -2.83 -0.82
N PHE A 50 3.87 -4.02 -0.26
CA PHE A 50 3.31 -4.39 1.04
C PHE A 50 4.43 -4.51 2.06
N TYR A 51 4.23 -3.89 3.21
CA TYR A 51 5.02 -4.12 4.41
C TYR A 51 4.16 -4.82 5.44
N MET A 52 4.62 -5.95 5.94
CA MET A 52 3.85 -6.74 6.91
C MET A 52 4.56 -6.77 8.26
N LEU A 53 3.78 -6.70 9.35
CA LEU A 53 4.33 -6.83 10.69
C LEU A 53 4.88 -8.23 10.89
N GLU A 54 6.12 -8.31 11.38
CA GLU A 54 6.76 -9.59 11.70
C GLU A 54 6.21 -10.10 13.03
N SER A 55 5.66 -11.31 13.00
CA SER A 55 5.08 -11.93 14.17
C SER A 55 6.16 -12.23 15.22
N GLY A 56 5.91 -11.81 16.46
CA GLY A 56 6.81 -12.06 17.59
C GLY A 56 8.02 -11.16 17.68
N ALA A 57 8.22 -10.23 16.75
CA ALA A 57 9.30 -9.25 16.83
C ALA A 57 9.03 -8.23 17.95
N ASN A 58 10.05 -7.96 18.78
CA ASN A 58 9.97 -6.94 19.83
C ASN A 58 11.28 -6.13 19.85
N PRO A 59 11.27 -4.84 19.48
CA PRO A 59 10.09 -4.06 19.05
C PRO A 59 9.51 -4.53 17.72
N PRO A 60 8.22 -4.23 17.44
CA PRO A 60 7.58 -4.60 16.17
C PRO A 60 8.28 -4.00 14.96
N VAL A 61 8.39 -4.78 13.89
CA VAL A 61 9.06 -4.41 12.66
C VAL A 61 8.17 -4.72 11.46
N LEU A 62 8.13 -3.78 10.51
CA LEU A 62 7.50 -3.97 9.20
C LEU A 62 8.53 -4.59 8.26
N VAL A 63 8.17 -5.67 7.62
CA VAL A 63 9.04 -6.39 6.67
C VAL A 63 8.46 -6.29 5.27
N LEU A 64 9.31 -5.90 4.31
CA LEU A 64 8.90 -5.79 2.90
C LEU A 64 8.51 -7.16 2.33
N GLY A 65 7.30 -7.22 1.77
CA GLY A 65 6.78 -8.38 1.05
C GLY A 65 6.84 -8.16 -0.46
N HIS A 66 5.74 -8.47 -1.15
CA HIS A 66 5.64 -8.25 -2.59
C HIS A 66 5.68 -6.76 -2.93
N TYR A 67 6.41 -6.39 -3.98
CA TYR A 67 6.44 -5.02 -4.48
C TYR A 67 6.75 -5.00 -5.98
N GLN A 68 6.41 -3.88 -6.62
CA GLN A 68 6.77 -3.55 -7.99
C GLN A 68 7.38 -2.16 -8.01
N GLY A 69 8.47 -1.99 -8.75
CA GLY A 69 9.20 -0.75 -8.87
C GLY A 69 10.68 -0.95 -8.59
N ALA A 70 11.40 0.15 -8.37
CA ALA A 70 12.83 0.10 -8.10
C ALA A 70 13.14 -0.59 -6.77
N MET A 71 14.30 -1.23 -6.69
CA MET A 71 14.76 -1.83 -5.43
C MET A 71 14.89 -0.76 -4.35
N THR A 72 14.50 -1.11 -3.13
CA THR A 72 14.61 -0.23 -1.97
C THR A 72 15.58 -0.80 -0.94
N PRO A 73 16.40 0.06 -0.27
CA PRO A 73 17.23 -0.39 0.84
C PRO A 73 16.41 -0.64 2.12
N HIS A 74 15.16 -0.14 2.17
CA HIS A 74 14.32 -0.23 3.36
C HIS A 74 13.46 -1.50 3.33
N THR A 75 14.07 -2.65 3.63
CA THR A 75 13.38 -3.94 3.67
C THR A 75 12.82 -4.27 5.05
N ARG A 76 13.28 -3.57 6.09
CA ARG A 76 12.80 -3.70 7.47
C ARG A 76 12.68 -2.30 8.06
N ILE A 77 11.49 -1.96 8.55
CA ILE A 77 11.18 -0.62 9.06
C ILE A 77 10.57 -0.72 10.46
N SER A 78 11.15 0.01 11.41
CA SER A 78 10.60 0.15 12.75
C SER A 78 9.28 0.95 12.72
N LEU A 79 8.36 0.67 13.64
CA LEU A 79 7.12 1.45 13.78
C LEU A 79 7.36 2.91 14.18
N HIS A 80 8.59 3.26 14.54
CA HIS A 80 8.96 4.63 14.90
C HIS A 80 9.69 5.35 13.76
N GLN A 81 9.82 4.72 12.59
CA GLN A 81 10.57 5.27 11.47
C GLN A 81 9.69 5.47 10.24
N GLY A 82 9.90 6.62 9.60
CA GLY A 82 9.33 6.92 8.29
C GLY A 82 7.82 7.13 8.28
N ILE A 83 7.31 7.34 7.09
CA ILE A 83 5.87 7.50 6.84
C ILE A 83 5.17 6.16 7.05
N CYS A 84 5.81 5.05 6.65
CA CYS A 84 5.32 3.69 6.91
C CYS A 84 5.15 3.42 8.40
N GLY A 85 6.14 3.76 9.22
CA GLY A 85 6.06 3.62 10.67
C GLY A 85 4.92 4.46 11.26
N ALA A 86 4.74 5.69 10.76
CA ALA A 86 3.67 6.57 11.21
C ALA A 86 2.27 6.01 10.88
N ALA A 87 2.08 5.44 9.70
CA ALA A 87 0.81 4.82 9.31
C ALA A 87 0.51 3.58 10.16
N ALA A 88 1.47 2.70 10.34
CA ALA A 88 1.30 1.47 11.12
C ALA A 88 1.03 1.76 12.60
N SER A 89 1.74 2.71 13.20
CA SER A 89 1.59 3.03 14.62
C SER A 89 0.30 3.80 14.91
N SER A 90 -0.16 4.66 13.99
CA SER A 90 -1.40 5.42 14.16
C SER A 90 -2.65 4.65 13.74
N GLY A 91 -2.51 3.63 12.89
CA GLY A 91 -3.64 2.93 12.30
C GLY A 91 -4.44 3.77 11.31
N LYS A 92 -3.84 4.83 10.77
CA LYS A 92 -4.51 5.77 9.85
C LYS A 92 -3.78 5.87 8.54
N THR A 93 -4.52 6.09 7.45
CA THR A 93 -3.95 6.43 6.15
C THR A 93 -3.13 7.71 6.26
N VAL A 94 -1.91 7.68 5.72
CA VAL A 94 -1.04 8.85 5.63
C VAL A 94 -0.80 9.17 4.17
N ILE A 95 -1.10 10.42 3.78
CA ILE A 95 -0.84 10.92 2.43
C ILE A 95 0.11 12.11 2.57
N VAL A 96 1.23 12.05 1.84
CA VAL A 96 2.24 13.11 1.82
C VAL A 96 2.36 13.63 0.38
N ASP A 97 1.94 14.89 0.18
CA ASP A 97 1.94 15.51 -1.14
C ASP A 97 3.35 15.89 -1.63
N ASP A 98 4.25 16.16 -0.71
CA ASP A 98 5.65 16.48 -1.00
C ASP A 98 6.55 15.87 0.08
N VAL A 99 7.18 14.75 -0.24
CA VAL A 99 8.02 14.01 0.70
C VAL A 99 9.24 14.82 1.16
N SER A 100 9.71 15.77 0.34
CA SER A 100 10.87 16.61 0.71
C SER A 100 10.58 17.54 1.88
N LYS A 101 9.30 17.80 2.16
CA LYS A 101 8.83 18.65 3.26
C LYS A 101 8.42 17.87 4.50
N ASP A 102 8.42 16.53 4.44
CA ASP A 102 8.06 15.70 5.58
C ASP A 102 9.30 15.14 6.25
N SER A 103 9.53 15.52 7.50
CA SER A 103 10.72 15.10 8.25
C SER A 103 10.74 13.60 8.56
N ARG A 104 9.60 12.91 8.43
CA ARG A 104 9.50 11.47 8.67
C ARG A 104 9.97 10.64 7.46
N TYR A 105 10.11 11.26 6.29
CA TYR A 105 10.40 10.53 5.06
C TYR A 105 11.75 9.82 5.09
N LEU A 106 11.71 8.50 4.82
CA LEU A 106 12.91 7.70 4.59
C LEU A 106 13.12 7.62 3.07
N ALA A 107 14.19 8.24 2.59
CA ALA A 107 14.48 8.31 1.16
C ALA A 107 14.73 6.91 0.58
N CYS A 108 13.74 6.38 -0.14
CA CYS A 108 13.85 5.12 -0.89
C CYS A 108 14.40 5.38 -2.29
N SER A 109 14.09 6.56 -2.85
CA SER A 109 14.49 6.96 -4.19
C SER A 109 14.52 8.48 -4.26
N LEU A 110 15.49 9.04 -5.00
CA LEU A 110 15.55 10.47 -5.27
C LEU A 110 14.40 10.94 -6.16
N GLU A 111 13.74 10.01 -6.85
CA GLU A 111 12.64 10.30 -7.77
C GLU A 111 11.28 10.40 -7.09
N THR A 112 11.13 9.87 -5.89
CA THR A 112 9.85 9.92 -5.16
C THR A 112 9.53 11.35 -4.75
N LYS A 113 8.30 11.78 -5.07
CA LYS A 113 7.79 13.13 -4.77
C LYS A 113 6.62 13.10 -3.80
N SER A 114 5.74 12.09 -3.90
CA SER A 114 4.60 11.94 -3.01
C SER A 114 4.40 10.48 -2.63
N GLU A 115 3.69 10.23 -1.54
CA GLU A 115 3.50 8.88 -0.99
C GLU A 115 2.13 8.74 -0.34
N ILE A 116 1.53 7.56 -0.46
CA ILE A 116 0.37 7.16 0.32
C ILE A 116 0.67 5.83 1.02
N VAL A 117 0.35 5.73 2.29
CA VAL A 117 0.46 4.50 3.07
C VAL A 117 -0.86 4.22 3.75
N VAL A 118 -1.42 3.04 3.53
CA VAL A 118 -2.71 2.63 4.08
C VAL A 118 -2.52 1.37 4.94
N PRO A 119 -2.88 1.44 6.23
CA PRO A 119 -2.81 0.27 7.11
C PRO A 119 -3.75 -0.85 6.67
N ILE A 120 -3.33 -2.08 6.87
CA ILE A 120 -4.12 -3.28 6.65
C ILE A 120 -4.52 -3.83 8.02
N PHE A 121 -5.83 -4.00 8.24
CA PHE A 121 -6.35 -4.52 9.49
C PHE A 121 -6.77 -5.98 9.35
N VAL A 122 -6.36 -6.79 10.30
CA VAL A 122 -6.81 -8.18 10.46
C VAL A 122 -7.35 -8.31 11.88
N ARG A 123 -8.62 -8.66 12.01
CA ARG A 123 -9.32 -8.76 13.31
C ARG A 123 -9.21 -7.48 14.16
N GLY A 124 -9.30 -6.33 13.51
CA GLY A 124 -9.27 -5.03 14.16
C GLY A 124 -7.88 -4.54 14.55
N GLU A 125 -6.83 -5.27 14.25
CA GLU A 125 -5.45 -4.89 14.54
C GLU A 125 -4.65 -4.67 13.26
N VAL A 126 -3.68 -3.75 13.29
CA VAL A 126 -2.80 -3.52 12.15
C VAL A 126 -1.90 -4.74 11.94
N ALA A 127 -1.99 -5.36 10.77
CA ALA A 127 -1.16 -6.50 10.37
C ALA A 127 -0.06 -6.10 9.40
N GLY A 128 -0.18 -4.95 8.79
CA GLY A 128 0.76 -4.45 7.78
C GLY A 128 0.21 -3.21 7.11
N GLU A 129 0.72 -2.93 5.93
CA GLU A 129 0.29 -1.74 5.17
C GLU A 129 0.57 -1.90 3.68
N LEU A 130 -0.19 -1.15 2.88
CA LEU A 130 0.04 -0.98 1.45
C LEU A 130 0.66 0.40 1.25
N ASP A 131 1.85 0.44 0.67
CA ASP A 131 2.67 1.62 0.45
C ASP A 131 2.82 1.89 -1.05
N ILE A 132 2.52 3.11 -1.47
CA ILE A 132 2.64 3.53 -2.87
C ILE A 132 3.40 4.84 -2.95
N ASP A 133 4.46 4.86 -3.76
CA ASP A 133 5.26 6.04 -4.04
C ASP A 133 5.03 6.52 -5.46
N SER A 134 5.02 7.84 -5.64
CA SER A 134 4.89 8.47 -6.94
C SER A 134 6.07 9.39 -7.25
N HIS A 135 6.46 9.42 -8.51
CA HIS A 135 7.45 10.39 -9.04
C HIS A 135 6.83 11.76 -9.29
N PHE A 136 5.54 11.93 -9.00
CA PHE A 136 4.80 13.19 -9.17
C PHE A 136 4.40 13.74 -7.81
N PRO A 137 4.47 15.08 -7.60
CA PRO A 137 3.96 15.67 -6.38
C PRO A 137 2.44 15.59 -6.34
N ALA A 138 1.87 15.51 -5.13
CA ALA A 138 0.43 15.50 -4.91
C ALA A 138 -0.33 14.49 -5.80
N ALA A 139 0.24 13.29 -5.98
CA ALA A 139 -0.32 12.26 -6.87
C ALA A 139 -1.59 11.60 -6.32
N PHE A 140 -1.82 11.69 -5.01
CA PHE A 140 -2.87 10.94 -4.32
C PHE A 140 -4.01 11.84 -3.89
N ALA A 141 -5.05 11.93 -4.72
CA ALA A 141 -6.29 12.64 -4.44
C ALA A 141 -7.27 11.72 -3.69
N SER A 142 -8.48 12.21 -3.41
CA SER A 142 -9.51 11.44 -2.70
C SER A 142 -9.86 10.11 -3.39
N GLU A 143 -9.89 10.09 -4.71
CA GLU A 143 -10.18 8.88 -5.50
C GLU A 143 -9.08 7.83 -5.37
N ASP A 144 -7.83 8.27 -5.31
CA ASP A 144 -6.68 7.40 -5.07
C ASP A 144 -6.75 6.81 -3.66
N ARG A 145 -7.04 7.64 -2.68
CA ARG A 145 -7.22 7.21 -1.30
C ARG A 145 -8.29 6.12 -1.19
N GLU A 146 -9.44 6.35 -1.80
CA GLU A 146 -10.54 5.38 -1.80
C GLU A 146 -10.14 4.04 -2.43
N LEU A 147 -9.43 4.09 -3.57
CA LEU A 147 -8.97 2.88 -4.27
C LEU A 147 -7.97 2.10 -3.40
N VAL A 148 -6.96 2.78 -2.86
CA VAL A 148 -5.92 2.14 -2.06
C VAL A 148 -6.48 1.59 -0.74
N GLU A 149 -7.37 2.34 -0.09
CA GLU A 149 -8.06 1.88 1.12
C GLU A 149 -8.95 0.66 0.82
N TYR A 150 -9.60 0.63 -0.33
CA TYR A 150 -10.37 -0.53 -0.78
C TYR A 150 -9.45 -1.76 -0.92
N CYS A 151 -8.32 -1.62 -1.59
CA CYS A 151 -7.34 -2.71 -1.75
C CYS A 151 -6.87 -3.24 -0.39
N ALA A 152 -6.50 -2.34 0.51
CA ALA A 152 -6.04 -2.71 1.86
C ALA A 152 -7.12 -3.45 2.64
N ARG A 153 -8.38 -3.02 2.55
CA ARG A 153 -9.51 -3.67 3.23
C ARG A 153 -9.75 -5.09 2.70
N VAL A 154 -9.74 -5.27 1.38
CA VAL A 154 -9.95 -6.59 0.78
C VAL A 154 -8.81 -7.54 1.11
N VAL A 155 -7.56 -7.05 1.12
CA VAL A 155 -6.39 -7.83 1.55
C VAL A 155 -6.56 -8.26 3.01
N GLY A 156 -6.93 -7.33 3.89
CA GLY A 156 -7.16 -7.63 5.30
C GLY A 156 -8.21 -8.72 5.50
N ASN A 157 -9.33 -8.62 4.78
CA ASN A 157 -10.40 -9.62 4.82
C ASN A 157 -9.91 -10.98 4.32
N ARG A 158 -9.11 -10.99 3.27
CA ARG A 158 -8.54 -12.24 2.71
C ARG A 158 -7.57 -12.89 3.68
N LEU A 159 -6.70 -12.12 4.32
CA LEU A 159 -5.77 -12.61 5.33
C LEU A 159 -6.53 -13.18 6.53
N GLU A 160 -7.58 -12.50 6.96
CA GLU A 160 -8.43 -12.93 8.06
C GLU A 160 -9.11 -14.29 7.76
N SER A 161 -9.64 -14.45 6.54
CA SER A 161 -10.30 -15.69 6.14
C SER A 161 -9.33 -16.88 6.07
N GLU A 162 -8.08 -16.65 5.68
CA GLU A 162 -7.07 -17.73 5.64
C GLU A 162 -6.58 -18.16 7.03
N THR A 163 -6.50 -17.21 7.98
CA THR A 163 -6.07 -17.52 9.35
C THR A 163 -7.20 -18.07 10.23
N GLY A 164 -8.45 -17.96 9.78
CA GLY A 164 -9.62 -18.44 10.50
C GLY A 164 -9.91 -19.92 10.36
N HIS A 165 -9.10 -20.68 9.62
CA HIS A 165 -9.31 -22.11 9.31
C HIS A 165 -8.46 -23.06 10.16
N ASN A 166 -8.11 -22.65 11.37
CA ASN A 166 -7.43 -23.56 12.33
C ASN A 166 -8.42 -24.19 13.27
#